data_e7bec76da57f7da02b4b22450f4ec1bb
#
_entry.id   e7bec76da57f7da02b4b22450f4ec1bb
#
_cell.length_a   1.000
_cell.length_b   1.000
_cell.length_c   1.000
_cell.angle_alpha   90.00
_cell.angle_beta   90.00
_cell.angle_gamma   90.00
#
_symmetry.space_group_name_H-M   'P 1'
#
loop_
_entity.id
_entity.type
_entity.pdbx_description
1 polymer ?
#
loop_
_entity_poly.entity_id
_entity_poly.type
_entity_poly.pdbx_seq_one_letter_code
_entity_poly.pdbx_strand_id
1 'polypeptide(L)'
;MAFNGTQNFRDTPKSPSIVHWCEAHGIKFGTNLNAYTSVDETVYHVGAVPVRNNSTVDSTLLILHDWSHYLLLTDKEIDKERGVIHEEWRTRRAGMATQRMMENALPIIYKGSKYEDCLPIGSMDIVDHFPYKDLRDYYHKWYRPDLQAIIVVGDIDVDAMEKKIKDIFGPIPMPKNAAKREYFSVPDNDKMIVASLKDAEQPIMLVNLYMKRDAAPETEKNTLKYQRDAYLDDLVSYIVGERLNEVQESPSKPCLSASAHIGQFLV
;
A
#
# COMPACT_ATOMS: atom_id res chain seq x y z
N MET A 1 -1.51 -13.64 4.16
CA MET A 1 -0.53 -14.12 5.17
C MET A 1 -0.84 -13.58 6.57
N ALA A 2 -0.87 -12.27 6.79
CA ALA A 2 -1.09 -11.69 8.13
C ALA A 2 -2.42 -12.10 8.79
N PHE A 3 -3.43 -12.48 8.01
CA PHE A 3 -4.74 -12.90 8.52
C PHE A 3 -4.84 -14.39 8.89
N ASN A 4 -3.85 -15.20 8.51
CA ASN A 4 -3.95 -16.66 8.54
C ASN A 4 -3.36 -17.33 9.79
N GLY A 5 -2.59 -16.62 10.60
CA GLY A 5 -2.08 -17.19 11.83
C GLY A 5 -0.99 -16.33 12.46
N THR A 6 -1.19 -16.03 13.73
CA THR A 6 -0.28 -15.25 14.54
C THR A 6 -0.05 -15.92 15.88
N GLN A 7 0.82 -15.36 16.71
CA GLN A 7 1.14 -15.91 18.02
C GLN A 7 -0.10 -16.13 18.90
N ASN A 8 -1.03 -15.18 18.92
CA ASN A 8 -2.21 -15.21 19.77
C ASN A 8 -3.48 -15.70 19.04
N PHE A 9 -3.52 -15.61 17.69
CA PHE A 9 -4.65 -16.02 16.85
C PHE A 9 -4.20 -17.12 15.89
N ARG A 10 -4.29 -18.39 16.34
CA ARG A 10 -3.62 -19.54 15.67
C ARG A 10 -4.50 -20.36 14.74
N ASP A 11 -5.76 -19.98 14.57
CA ASP A 11 -6.73 -20.75 13.79
C ASP A 11 -6.84 -22.21 14.25
N THR A 12 -7.08 -22.40 15.53
CA THR A 12 -7.27 -23.71 16.17
C THR A 12 -8.58 -23.73 16.96
N PRO A 13 -9.10 -24.92 17.36
CA PRO A 13 -10.31 -24.99 18.20
C PRO A 13 -10.23 -24.21 19.51
N LYS A 14 -9.02 -23.91 19.99
CA LYS A 14 -8.77 -23.15 21.23
C LYS A 14 -8.40 -21.70 21.01
N SER A 15 -8.05 -21.30 19.76
CA SER A 15 -7.63 -19.95 19.41
C SER A 15 -8.16 -19.64 18.01
N PRO A 16 -9.21 -18.79 17.87
CA PRO A 16 -9.78 -18.46 16.58
C PRO A 16 -8.77 -17.76 15.68
N SER A 17 -8.99 -17.80 14.37
CA SER A 17 -8.26 -16.92 13.44
C SER A 17 -8.64 -15.46 13.67
N ILE A 18 -7.80 -14.53 13.23
CA ILE A 18 -8.10 -13.09 13.28
C ILE A 18 -9.42 -12.78 12.59
N VAL A 19 -9.65 -13.35 11.40
CA VAL A 19 -10.88 -13.15 10.62
C VAL A 19 -12.10 -13.61 11.42
N HIS A 20 -12.07 -14.83 11.94
CA HIS A 20 -13.17 -15.38 12.71
C HIS A 20 -13.45 -14.57 14.00
N TRP A 21 -12.38 -14.17 14.69
CA TRP A 21 -12.52 -13.32 15.88
C TRP A 21 -13.16 -11.96 15.52
N CYS A 22 -12.69 -11.30 14.46
CA CYS A 22 -13.22 -10.02 14.01
C CYS A 22 -14.72 -10.13 13.62
N GLU A 23 -15.09 -11.13 12.83
CA GLU A 23 -16.47 -11.35 12.41
C GLU A 23 -17.40 -11.61 13.62
N ALA A 24 -16.95 -12.39 14.60
CA ALA A 24 -17.71 -12.63 15.83
C ALA A 24 -17.93 -11.33 16.65
N HIS A 25 -17.13 -10.30 16.44
CA HIS A 25 -17.24 -8.99 17.08
C HIS A 25 -17.82 -7.89 16.16
N GLY A 26 -18.39 -8.30 15.00
CA GLY A 26 -19.03 -7.36 14.05
C GLY A 26 -18.07 -6.62 13.12
N ILE A 27 -16.80 -6.96 13.12
CA ILE A 27 -15.75 -6.38 12.26
C ILE A 27 -15.66 -7.23 11.00
N LYS A 28 -16.15 -6.73 9.86
CA LYS A 28 -16.26 -7.48 8.61
C LYS A 28 -14.94 -7.53 7.86
N PHE A 29 -14.52 -8.73 7.44
CA PHE A 29 -13.38 -8.91 6.55
C PHE A 29 -13.61 -8.24 5.19
N GLY A 30 -12.56 -7.65 4.63
CA GLY A 30 -12.60 -6.91 3.37
C GLY A 30 -13.11 -5.47 3.48
N THR A 31 -14.01 -5.18 4.43
CA THR A 31 -14.56 -3.82 4.64
C THR A 31 -13.92 -3.11 5.82
N ASN A 32 -13.90 -3.76 6.98
CA ASN A 32 -13.39 -3.18 8.23
C ASN A 32 -12.04 -3.76 8.64
N LEU A 33 -11.73 -4.97 8.21
CA LEU A 33 -10.47 -5.67 8.40
C LEU A 33 -9.82 -5.82 7.03
N ASN A 34 -8.73 -5.10 6.76
CA ASN A 34 -8.05 -5.15 5.47
C ASN A 34 -6.57 -4.72 5.58
N ALA A 35 -5.84 -4.86 4.49
CA ALA A 35 -4.50 -4.31 4.34
C ALA A 35 -4.27 -3.91 2.88
N TYR A 36 -3.40 -2.94 2.66
CA TYR A 36 -2.91 -2.62 1.32
C TYR A 36 -1.39 -2.46 1.34
N THR A 37 -0.77 -2.69 0.20
CA THR A 37 0.66 -2.51 -0.03
C THR A 37 0.85 -1.57 -1.21
N SER A 38 1.66 -0.53 -1.01
CA SER A 38 2.25 0.29 -2.07
C SER A 38 3.71 -0.12 -2.30
N VAL A 39 4.47 0.67 -3.04
CA VAL A 39 5.88 0.38 -3.31
C VAL A 39 6.79 0.53 -2.08
N ASP A 40 6.41 1.38 -1.11
CA ASP A 40 7.24 1.74 0.05
C ASP A 40 6.62 1.38 1.40
N GLU A 41 5.35 1.02 1.45
CA GLU A 41 4.65 0.76 2.70
C GLU A 41 3.62 -0.36 2.59
N THR A 42 3.32 -0.96 3.73
CA THR A 42 2.14 -1.81 3.92
C THR A 42 1.34 -1.28 5.10
N VAL A 43 0.06 -1.04 4.90
CA VAL A 43 -0.85 -0.55 5.93
C VAL A 43 -1.87 -1.63 6.26
N TYR A 44 -1.98 -1.95 7.54
CA TYR A 44 -3.00 -2.84 8.08
C TYR A 44 -4.02 -2.00 8.83
N HIS A 45 -5.30 -2.25 8.61
CA HIS A 45 -6.32 -1.53 9.34
C HIS A 45 -7.42 -2.43 9.90
N VAL A 46 -7.92 -2.04 11.06
CA VAL A 46 -9.10 -2.61 11.69
C VAL A 46 -10.04 -1.45 12.03
N GLY A 47 -11.16 -1.37 11.33
CA GLY A 47 -12.15 -0.31 11.50
C GLY A 47 -13.45 -0.82 12.15
N ALA A 48 -14.32 0.10 12.53
CA ALA A 48 -15.61 -0.17 13.17
C ALA A 48 -15.49 -1.06 14.44
N VAL A 49 -14.42 -0.86 15.21
CA VAL A 49 -14.18 -1.60 16.47
C VAL A 49 -15.17 -1.09 17.52
N PRO A 50 -15.99 -1.97 18.13
CA PRO A 50 -16.90 -1.57 19.22
C PRO A 50 -16.14 -1.12 20.46
N VAL A 51 -16.11 0.19 20.72
CA VAL A 51 -15.36 0.79 21.84
C VAL A 51 -16.05 0.66 23.21
N ARG A 52 -17.34 0.26 23.24
CA ARG A 52 -18.08 0.06 24.49
C ARG A 52 -17.52 -1.07 25.36
N ASN A 53 -16.81 -2.00 24.75
CA ASN A 53 -16.20 -3.15 25.43
C ASN A 53 -14.69 -3.03 25.34
N ASN A 54 -14.05 -2.72 26.47
CA ASN A 54 -12.60 -2.60 26.57
C ASN A 54 -11.86 -3.88 26.11
N SER A 55 -12.42 -5.07 26.33
CA SER A 55 -11.78 -6.32 25.90
C SER A 55 -11.72 -6.45 24.38
N THR A 56 -12.69 -5.89 23.65
CA THR A 56 -12.65 -5.86 22.16
C THR A 56 -11.54 -4.93 21.68
N VAL A 57 -11.39 -3.77 22.31
CA VAL A 57 -10.31 -2.82 22.01
C VAL A 57 -8.94 -3.45 22.31
N ASP A 58 -8.79 -4.09 23.46
CA ASP A 58 -7.54 -4.74 23.88
C ASP A 58 -7.16 -5.88 22.93
N SER A 59 -8.12 -6.71 22.52
CA SER A 59 -7.88 -7.76 21.54
C SER A 59 -7.56 -7.21 20.15
N THR A 60 -8.14 -6.07 19.76
CA THR A 60 -7.78 -5.40 18.50
C THR A 60 -6.35 -4.87 18.53
N LEU A 61 -5.92 -4.27 19.64
CA LEU A 61 -4.52 -3.88 19.81
C LEU A 61 -3.59 -5.11 19.78
N LEU A 62 -4.02 -6.25 20.33
CA LEU A 62 -3.26 -7.49 20.27
C LEU A 62 -3.15 -8.04 18.84
N ILE A 63 -4.18 -7.87 17.99
CA ILE A 63 -4.09 -8.19 16.56
C ILE A 63 -3.02 -7.34 15.89
N LEU A 64 -3.04 -6.02 16.10
CA LEU A 64 -2.02 -5.11 15.54
C LEU A 64 -0.62 -5.45 16.05
N HIS A 65 -0.48 -5.78 17.34
CA HIS A 65 0.77 -6.25 17.92
C HIS A 65 1.29 -7.51 17.23
N ASP A 66 0.44 -8.51 17.02
CA ASP A 66 0.83 -9.73 16.36
C ASP A 66 1.23 -9.51 14.91
N TRP A 67 0.54 -8.62 14.18
CA TRP A 67 0.95 -8.25 12.84
C TRP A 67 2.31 -7.56 12.79
N SER A 68 2.62 -6.78 13.81
CA SER A 68 3.85 -6.00 13.84
C SER A 68 5.11 -6.85 13.96
N HIS A 69 5.07 -8.03 14.64
CA HIS A 69 6.27 -8.83 14.88
C HIS A 69 6.04 -10.35 15.07
N TYR A 70 4.79 -10.82 15.19
CA TYR A 70 4.49 -12.16 15.68
C TYR A 70 3.66 -13.00 14.71
N LEU A 71 3.86 -12.83 13.39
CA LEU A 71 3.28 -13.70 12.37
C LEU A 71 3.95 -15.08 12.43
N LEU A 72 3.17 -16.15 12.30
CA LEU A 72 3.70 -17.52 12.32
C LEU A 72 4.40 -17.90 11.02
N LEU A 73 3.93 -17.42 9.88
CA LEU A 73 4.50 -17.64 8.55
C LEU A 73 4.86 -19.12 8.32
N THR A 74 3.91 -20.04 8.59
CA THR A 74 4.13 -21.47 8.39
C THR A 74 4.22 -21.80 6.89
N ASP A 75 4.99 -22.83 6.54
CA ASP A 75 5.14 -23.26 5.14
C ASP A 75 3.78 -23.51 4.47
N LYS A 76 2.87 -24.18 5.19
CA LYS A 76 1.51 -24.47 4.72
C LYS A 76 0.73 -23.20 4.36
N GLU A 77 0.80 -22.16 5.20
CA GLU A 77 0.08 -20.89 4.94
C GLU A 77 0.77 -20.08 3.83
N ILE A 78 2.09 -20.18 3.70
CA ILE A 78 2.82 -19.58 2.58
C ILE A 78 2.36 -20.20 1.25
N ASP A 79 2.30 -21.53 1.17
CA ASP A 79 1.86 -22.23 -0.05
C ASP A 79 0.39 -21.91 -0.40
N LYS A 80 -0.49 -21.86 0.61
CA LYS A 80 -1.88 -21.45 0.40
C LYS A 80 -1.97 -20.03 -0.18
N GLU A 81 -1.15 -19.11 0.32
CA GLU A 81 -1.17 -17.71 -0.11
C GLU A 81 -0.62 -17.52 -1.52
N ARG A 82 0.32 -18.37 -1.99
CA ARG A 82 0.76 -18.37 -3.40
C ARG A 82 -0.43 -18.49 -4.35
N GLY A 83 -1.37 -19.40 -4.07
CA GLY A 83 -2.59 -19.55 -4.85
C GLY A 83 -3.50 -18.33 -4.81
N VAL A 84 -3.61 -17.65 -3.66
CA VAL A 84 -4.38 -16.39 -3.53
C VAL A 84 -3.76 -15.28 -4.37
N ILE A 85 -2.43 -15.12 -4.35
CA ILE A 85 -1.72 -14.13 -5.16
C ILE A 85 -1.91 -14.42 -6.65
N HIS A 86 -1.85 -15.69 -7.08
CA HIS A 86 -2.14 -16.08 -8.47
C HIS A 86 -3.54 -15.68 -8.91
N GLU A 87 -4.56 -15.92 -8.07
CA GLU A 87 -5.93 -15.53 -8.40
C GLU A 87 -6.11 -14.02 -8.44
N GLU A 88 -5.47 -13.28 -7.55
CA GLU A 88 -5.47 -11.82 -7.58
C GLU A 88 -4.81 -11.29 -8.85
N TRP A 89 -3.64 -11.80 -9.21
CA TRP A 89 -2.93 -11.44 -10.44
C TRP A 89 -3.78 -11.74 -11.67
N ARG A 90 -4.35 -12.96 -11.74
CA ARG A 90 -5.22 -13.38 -12.83
C ARG A 90 -6.44 -12.46 -12.97
N THR A 91 -7.12 -12.19 -11.87
CA THR A 91 -8.36 -11.39 -11.85
C THR A 91 -8.08 -9.94 -12.24
N ARG A 92 -7.01 -9.34 -11.74
CA ARG A 92 -6.62 -7.97 -12.07
C ARG A 92 -6.22 -7.81 -13.54
N ARG A 93 -5.58 -8.82 -14.14
CA ARG A 93 -5.12 -8.75 -15.54
C ARG A 93 -6.19 -9.18 -16.56
N ALA A 94 -7.02 -10.17 -16.22
CA ALA A 94 -7.91 -10.82 -17.17
C ALA A 94 -8.96 -9.89 -17.80
N GLY A 95 -9.40 -8.86 -17.08
CA GLY A 95 -10.43 -7.94 -17.59
C GLY A 95 -9.97 -6.49 -17.76
N MET A 96 -8.66 -6.18 -17.65
CA MET A 96 -8.17 -4.80 -17.57
C MET A 96 -6.96 -4.56 -18.48
N ALA A 97 -7.24 -4.27 -19.75
CA ALA A 97 -6.21 -3.89 -20.73
C ALA A 97 -5.31 -2.75 -20.21
N THR A 98 -5.93 -1.74 -19.57
CA THR A 98 -5.20 -0.60 -18.96
C THR A 98 -4.21 -1.05 -17.90
N GLN A 99 -4.55 -2.06 -17.08
CA GLN A 99 -3.63 -2.61 -16.09
C GLN A 99 -2.41 -3.28 -16.76
N ARG A 100 -2.64 -4.13 -17.75
CA ARG A 100 -1.54 -4.78 -18.51
C ARG A 100 -0.64 -3.76 -19.20
N MET A 101 -1.22 -2.71 -19.76
CA MET A 101 -0.47 -1.63 -20.40
C MET A 101 0.33 -0.83 -19.36
N MET A 102 -0.24 -0.53 -18.20
CA MET A 102 0.44 0.18 -17.11
C MET A 102 1.61 -0.64 -16.57
N GLU A 103 1.45 -1.94 -16.35
CA GLU A 103 2.55 -2.83 -15.93
C GLU A 103 3.74 -2.78 -16.89
N ASN A 104 3.49 -2.66 -18.19
CA ASN A 104 4.53 -2.49 -19.20
C ASN A 104 5.08 -1.05 -19.30
N ALA A 105 4.32 -0.05 -18.86
CA ALA A 105 4.75 1.36 -18.85
C ALA A 105 5.65 1.68 -17.65
N LEU A 106 5.39 1.09 -16.49
CA LEU A 106 6.08 1.42 -15.25
C LEU A 106 7.60 1.25 -15.33
N PRO A 107 8.18 0.17 -15.90
CA PRO A 107 9.61 0.05 -16.10
C PRO A 107 10.21 1.15 -16.96
N ILE A 108 9.43 1.69 -17.90
CA ILE A 108 9.87 2.79 -18.78
C ILE A 108 9.85 4.11 -18.02
N ILE A 109 8.79 4.37 -17.24
CA ILE A 109 8.61 5.59 -16.44
C ILE A 109 9.66 5.67 -15.35
N TYR A 110 9.95 4.56 -14.67
CA TYR A 110 10.88 4.47 -13.54
C TYR A 110 12.29 3.98 -13.93
N LYS A 111 12.61 4.00 -15.22
CA LYS A 111 13.90 3.53 -15.72
C LYS A 111 15.07 4.11 -14.95
N GLY A 112 15.97 3.21 -14.50
CA GLY A 112 17.17 3.58 -13.75
C GLY A 112 16.95 3.79 -12.25
N SER A 113 15.71 3.62 -11.77
CA SER A 113 15.38 3.54 -10.35
C SER A 113 15.15 2.10 -9.93
N LYS A 114 15.29 1.82 -8.64
CA LYS A 114 14.87 0.52 -8.09
C LYS A 114 13.37 0.24 -8.27
N TYR A 115 12.56 1.27 -8.41
CA TYR A 115 11.11 1.16 -8.66
C TYR A 115 10.77 0.58 -10.04
N GLU A 116 11.74 0.51 -10.96
CA GLU A 116 11.58 -0.09 -12.29
C GLU A 116 11.04 -1.53 -12.20
N ASP A 117 11.48 -2.30 -11.19
CA ASP A 117 11.12 -3.70 -10.98
C ASP A 117 10.23 -3.94 -9.75
N CYS A 118 9.71 -2.88 -9.14
CA CYS A 118 8.96 -2.96 -7.88
C CYS A 118 7.44 -2.90 -8.06
N LEU A 119 6.84 -3.80 -8.83
CA LEU A 119 5.38 -3.95 -8.84
C LEU A 119 4.90 -4.63 -7.55
N PRO A 120 3.90 -4.06 -6.83
CA PRO A 120 3.41 -4.63 -5.57
C PRO A 120 2.93 -6.08 -5.68
N ILE A 121 2.32 -6.47 -6.81
CA ILE A 121 1.89 -7.86 -7.05
C ILE A 121 3.07 -8.81 -7.28
N GLY A 122 4.23 -8.30 -7.70
CA GLY A 122 5.42 -9.06 -7.99
C GLY A 122 5.38 -9.88 -9.28
N SER A 123 6.36 -10.76 -9.42
CA SER A 123 6.47 -11.74 -10.52
C SER A 123 5.92 -13.08 -10.08
N MET A 124 5.09 -13.71 -10.90
CA MET A 124 4.53 -15.04 -10.60
C MET A 124 5.62 -16.11 -10.53
N ASP A 125 6.66 -16.01 -11.32
CA ASP A 125 7.81 -16.90 -11.21
C ASP A 125 8.50 -16.82 -9.84
N ILE A 126 8.65 -15.61 -9.30
CA ILE A 126 9.16 -15.43 -7.93
C ILE A 126 8.16 -15.97 -6.91
N VAL A 127 6.87 -15.67 -7.07
CA VAL A 127 5.82 -16.16 -6.16
C VAL A 127 5.82 -17.68 -6.06
N ASP A 128 6.04 -18.39 -7.15
CA ASP A 128 6.07 -19.85 -7.18
C ASP A 128 7.33 -20.46 -6.54
N HIS A 129 8.47 -19.79 -6.68
CA HIS A 129 9.77 -20.43 -6.42
C HIS A 129 10.54 -19.84 -5.24
N PHE A 130 10.12 -18.70 -4.63
CA PHE A 130 10.88 -18.16 -3.51
C PHE A 130 10.92 -19.14 -2.32
N PRO A 131 12.07 -19.33 -1.66
CA PRO A 131 12.18 -20.14 -0.46
C PRO A 131 11.37 -19.53 0.71
N TYR A 132 10.73 -20.36 1.52
CA TYR A 132 9.99 -19.91 2.71
C TYR A 132 10.83 -19.03 3.65
N LYS A 133 12.12 -19.33 3.72
CA LYS A 133 13.09 -18.58 4.51
C LYS A 133 13.17 -17.12 4.08
N ASP A 134 13.12 -16.83 2.80
CA ASP A 134 13.27 -15.46 2.27
C ASP A 134 12.14 -14.57 2.72
N LEU A 135 10.89 -15.08 2.74
CA LEU A 135 9.75 -14.35 3.28
C LEU A 135 9.88 -14.08 4.78
N ARG A 136 10.33 -15.08 5.55
CA ARG A 136 10.55 -14.92 6.99
C ARG A 136 11.67 -13.93 7.27
N ASP A 137 12.77 -14.02 6.54
CA ASP A 137 13.90 -13.08 6.65
C ASP A 137 13.48 -11.66 6.29
N TYR A 138 12.67 -11.49 5.24
CA TYR A 138 12.09 -10.20 4.88
C TYR A 138 11.24 -9.63 6.02
N TYR A 139 10.33 -10.43 6.57
CA TYR A 139 9.48 -10.03 7.67
C TYR A 139 10.30 -9.62 8.89
N HIS A 140 11.23 -10.43 9.36
CA HIS A 140 12.08 -10.11 10.51
C HIS A 140 13.02 -8.92 10.26
N LYS A 141 13.41 -8.68 9.03
CA LYS A 141 14.26 -7.54 8.66
C LYS A 141 13.50 -6.22 8.69
N TRP A 142 12.26 -6.19 8.22
CA TRP A 142 11.54 -4.95 7.96
C TRP A 142 10.38 -4.67 8.93
N TYR A 143 9.76 -5.70 9.53
CA TYR A 143 8.70 -5.54 10.51
C TYR A 143 9.29 -5.37 11.91
N ARG A 144 9.67 -4.14 12.23
CA ARG A 144 10.35 -3.78 13.47
C ARG A 144 9.91 -2.39 13.95
N PRO A 145 9.97 -2.11 15.27
CA PRO A 145 9.37 -0.92 15.87
C PRO A 145 9.79 0.42 15.28
N ASP A 146 11.05 0.58 14.84
CA ASP A 146 11.58 1.82 14.28
C ASP A 146 11.10 2.13 12.86
N LEU A 147 10.41 1.17 12.21
CA LEU A 147 9.82 1.33 10.88
C LEU A 147 8.28 1.20 10.89
N GLN A 148 7.66 1.27 12.06
CA GLN A 148 6.22 1.12 12.22
C GLN A 148 5.62 2.33 12.92
N ALA A 149 4.38 2.63 12.59
CA ALA A 149 3.54 3.58 13.29
C ALA A 149 2.21 2.93 13.66
N ILE A 150 1.68 3.28 14.82
CA ILE A 150 0.36 2.85 15.28
C ILE A 150 -0.52 4.08 15.35
N ILE A 151 -1.64 4.04 14.65
CA ILE A 151 -2.61 5.14 14.59
C ILE A 151 -3.93 4.60 15.13
N VAL A 152 -4.45 5.22 16.17
CA VAL A 152 -5.76 4.90 16.76
C VAL A 152 -6.63 6.15 16.74
N VAL A 153 -7.80 6.04 16.12
CA VAL A 153 -8.75 7.16 16.00
C VAL A 153 -10.14 6.68 16.40
N GLY A 154 -10.81 7.41 17.27
CA GLY A 154 -12.17 7.07 17.72
C GLY A 154 -12.57 7.77 19.00
N ASP A 155 -13.71 7.35 19.56
CA ASP A 155 -14.18 7.78 20.87
C ASP A 155 -13.42 7.03 21.99
N ILE A 156 -12.24 7.54 22.32
CA ILE A 156 -11.30 6.91 23.25
C ILE A 156 -10.69 7.93 24.22
N ASP A 157 -10.30 7.48 25.39
CA ASP A 157 -9.41 8.24 26.26
C ASP A 157 -7.97 8.13 25.71
N VAL A 158 -7.41 9.26 25.26
CA VAL A 158 -6.11 9.31 24.58
C VAL A 158 -4.98 8.89 25.50
N ASP A 159 -4.96 9.34 26.76
CA ASP A 159 -3.88 9.04 27.71
C ASP A 159 -3.91 7.56 28.09
N ALA A 160 -5.09 7.00 28.33
CA ALA A 160 -5.24 5.57 28.59
C ALA A 160 -4.85 4.71 27.38
N MET A 161 -5.20 5.15 26.17
CA MET A 161 -4.84 4.44 24.93
C MET A 161 -3.33 4.50 24.68
N GLU A 162 -2.69 5.66 24.83
CA GLU A 162 -1.25 5.80 24.71
C GLU A 162 -0.51 4.87 25.69
N LYS A 163 -0.99 4.81 26.94
CA LYS A 163 -0.42 3.87 27.93
C LYS A 163 -0.55 2.42 27.49
N LYS A 164 -1.74 2.00 27.01
CA LYS A 164 -1.96 0.64 26.50
C LYS A 164 -1.03 0.31 25.33
N ILE A 165 -0.88 1.22 24.37
CA ILE A 165 0.04 1.05 23.25
C ILE A 165 1.47 0.85 23.75
N LYS A 166 1.95 1.70 24.65
CA LYS A 166 3.28 1.56 25.25
C LYS A 166 3.48 0.23 25.99
N ASP A 167 2.47 -0.20 26.74
CA ASP A 167 2.53 -1.46 27.50
C ASP A 167 2.55 -2.70 26.58
N ILE A 168 1.81 -2.67 25.47
CA ILE A 168 1.67 -3.80 24.54
C ILE A 168 2.84 -3.85 23.53
N PHE A 169 3.20 -2.73 22.93
CA PHE A 169 4.20 -2.69 21.84
C PHE A 169 5.62 -2.39 22.33
N GLY A 170 5.78 -1.75 23.49
CA GLY A 170 7.09 -1.43 24.04
C GLY A 170 8.00 -2.62 24.26
N PRO A 171 7.51 -3.82 24.63
CA PRO A 171 8.34 -5.02 24.76
C PRO A 171 8.85 -5.62 23.45
N ILE A 172 8.36 -5.17 22.27
CA ILE A 172 8.79 -5.72 20.98
C ILE A 172 10.29 -5.45 20.79
N PRO A 173 11.10 -6.49 20.51
CA PRO A 173 12.55 -6.33 20.47
C PRO A 173 13.01 -5.56 19.23
N MET A 174 13.99 -4.67 19.42
CA MET A 174 14.73 -4.01 18.36
C MET A 174 15.98 -4.80 17.97
N PRO A 175 16.23 -5.08 16.68
CA PRO A 175 17.47 -5.70 16.24
C PRO A 175 18.67 -4.78 16.53
N LYS A 176 19.75 -5.34 17.11
CA LYS A 176 20.97 -4.56 17.44
C LYS A 176 21.67 -3.95 16.22
N ASN A 177 21.60 -4.63 15.06
CA ASN A 177 22.21 -4.19 13.81
C ASN A 177 21.12 -4.06 12.73
N ALA A 178 20.10 -3.24 13.00
CA ALA A 178 19.00 -3.03 12.10
C ALA A 178 19.47 -2.45 10.75
N ALA A 179 19.02 -3.02 9.64
CA ALA A 179 19.29 -2.48 8.31
C ALA A 179 18.70 -1.07 8.20
N LYS A 180 19.44 -0.15 7.63
CA LYS A 180 18.93 1.20 7.38
C LYS A 180 17.86 1.14 6.29
N ARG A 181 16.80 1.95 6.44
CA ARG A 181 15.88 2.20 5.34
C ARG A 181 16.60 3.03 4.29
N GLU A 182 16.55 2.58 3.06
CA GLU A 182 17.07 3.30 1.90
C GLU A 182 15.90 3.91 1.13
N TYR A 183 16.11 5.12 0.62
CA TYR A 183 15.19 5.81 -0.27
C TYR A 183 15.81 5.85 -1.65
N PHE A 184 15.01 5.55 -2.66
CA PHE A 184 15.49 5.49 -4.04
C PHE A 184 14.90 6.68 -4.81
N SER A 185 15.78 7.43 -5.46
CA SER A 185 15.34 8.48 -6.38
C SER A 185 14.86 7.88 -7.69
N VAL A 186 13.97 8.59 -8.37
CA VAL A 186 13.63 8.34 -9.76
C VAL A 186 14.43 9.32 -10.60
N PRO A 187 15.41 8.88 -11.40
CA PRO A 187 16.23 9.80 -12.19
C PRO A 187 15.38 10.62 -13.16
N ASP A 188 15.75 11.87 -13.33
CA ASP A 188 15.20 12.69 -14.42
C ASP A 188 15.79 12.24 -15.76
N ASN A 189 15.18 12.68 -16.86
CA ASN A 189 15.61 12.32 -18.20
C ASN A 189 15.89 13.57 -19.05
N ASP A 190 17.10 13.64 -19.64
CA ASP A 190 17.50 14.76 -20.51
C ASP A 190 16.69 14.86 -21.81
N LYS A 191 16.08 13.76 -22.22
CA LYS A 191 15.28 13.68 -23.46
C LYS A 191 13.92 13.06 -23.17
N MET A 192 12.92 13.54 -23.87
CA MET A 192 11.57 12.96 -23.81
C MET A 192 11.61 11.45 -24.11
N ILE A 193 11.07 10.67 -23.20
CA ILE A 193 10.86 9.24 -23.39
C ILE A 193 9.47 9.04 -24.02
N VAL A 194 9.43 8.34 -25.14
CA VAL A 194 8.16 8.00 -25.83
C VAL A 194 7.96 6.50 -25.74
N ALA A 195 6.83 6.10 -25.18
CA ALA A 195 6.40 4.70 -25.14
C ALA A 195 5.08 4.54 -25.88
N SER A 196 4.98 3.53 -26.75
CA SER A 196 3.74 3.15 -27.42
C SER A 196 3.41 1.72 -27.03
N LEU A 197 2.31 1.54 -26.32
CA LEU A 197 1.83 0.25 -25.84
C LEU A 197 0.51 -0.10 -26.51
N LYS A 198 0.28 -1.38 -26.76
CA LYS A 198 -0.94 -1.88 -27.40
C LYS A 198 -1.48 -3.06 -26.61
N ASP A 199 -2.80 -3.10 -26.52
CA ASP A 199 -3.53 -4.26 -26.02
C ASP A 199 -4.78 -4.45 -26.89
N ALA A 200 -5.08 -5.69 -27.28
CA ALA A 200 -6.19 -5.99 -28.19
C ALA A 200 -7.56 -5.66 -27.59
N GLU A 201 -7.66 -5.63 -26.27
CA GLU A 201 -8.89 -5.34 -25.55
C GLU A 201 -9.02 -3.85 -25.15
N GLN A 202 -8.05 -3.01 -25.50
CA GLN A 202 -8.12 -1.56 -25.24
C GLN A 202 -9.01 -0.87 -26.28
N PRO A 203 -10.20 -0.39 -25.91
CA PRO A 203 -11.17 0.12 -26.89
C PRO A 203 -10.90 1.56 -27.33
N ILE A 204 -10.11 2.31 -26.59
CA ILE A 204 -9.82 3.72 -26.85
C ILE A 204 -8.32 4.00 -26.78
N MET A 205 -7.88 5.02 -27.51
CA MET A 205 -6.52 5.53 -27.40
C MET A 205 -6.40 6.41 -26.17
N LEU A 206 -5.36 6.13 -25.35
CA LEU A 206 -4.97 6.95 -24.22
C LEU A 206 -3.61 7.61 -24.53
N VAL A 207 -3.51 8.90 -24.26
CA VAL A 207 -2.25 9.65 -24.33
C VAL A 207 -1.98 10.24 -22.95
N ASN A 208 -0.87 9.85 -22.34
CA ASN A 208 -0.45 10.37 -21.04
C ASN A 208 0.88 11.11 -21.20
N LEU A 209 0.95 12.32 -20.70
CA LEU A 209 2.18 13.10 -20.59
C LEU A 209 2.56 13.23 -19.12
N TYR A 210 3.70 12.68 -18.75
CA TYR A 210 4.24 12.76 -17.40
C TYR A 210 5.43 13.72 -17.37
N MET A 211 5.39 14.66 -16.44
CA MET A 211 6.53 15.53 -16.08
C MET A 211 6.94 15.17 -14.66
N LYS A 212 8.11 14.56 -14.51
CA LYS A 212 8.64 14.16 -13.21
C LYS A 212 9.18 15.37 -12.46
N ARG A 213 9.03 15.37 -11.17
CA ARG A 213 9.66 16.30 -10.23
C ARG A 213 10.02 15.55 -8.95
N ASP A 214 10.96 16.09 -8.19
CA ASP A 214 11.32 15.54 -6.89
C ASP A 214 10.14 15.62 -5.91
N ALA A 215 9.97 14.59 -5.11
CA ALA A 215 9.05 14.61 -3.98
C ALA A 215 9.56 15.54 -2.87
N ALA A 216 8.65 16.17 -2.14
CA ALA A 216 9.03 16.96 -0.99
C ALA A 216 9.70 16.07 0.09
N PRO A 217 10.81 16.50 0.69
CA PRO A 217 11.44 15.77 1.78
C PRO A 217 10.47 15.55 2.95
N GLU A 218 10.55 14.39 3.61
CA GLU A 218 9.72 14.07 4.78
C GLU A 218 9.78 15.16 5.87
N THR A 219 10.93 15.78 6.05
CA THR A 219 11.16 16.88 7.01
C THR A 219 10.38 18.16 6.68
N GLU A 220 9.93 18.33 5.43
CA GLU A 220 9.16 19.49 4.99
C GLU A 220 7.64 19.25 5.02
N LYS A 221 7.18 18.01 5.03
CA LYS A 221 5.75 17.67 4.92
C LYS A 221 4.86 18.27 6.03
N ASN A 222 5.43 18.55 7.21
CA ASN A 222 4.73 19.20 8.34
C ASN A 222 4.90 20.73 8.39
N THR A 223 5.25 21.38 7.28
CA THR A 223 5.51 22.82 7.23
C THR A 223 4.41 23.58 6.49
N LEU A 224 4.25 24.87 6.83
CA LEU A 224 3.36 25.76 6.08
C LEU A 224 3.81 25.94 4.61
N LYS A 225 5.11 25.84 4.34
CA LYS A 225 5.63 25.84 2.97
C LYS A 225 5.03 24.68 2.17
N TYR A 226 5.08 23.47 2.70
CA TYR A 226 4.50 22.29 2.05
C TYR A 226 3.01 22.44 1.79
N GLN A 227 2.25 22.92 2.78
CA GLN A 227 0.80 23.14 2.64
C GLN A 227 0.48 24.19 1.56
N ARG A 228 1.25 25.29 1.52
CA ARG A 228 1.11 26.30 0.47
C ARG A 228 1.43 25.74 -0.90
N ASP A 229 2.52 24.99 -1.03
CA ASP A 229 2.96 24.43 -2.30
C ASP A 229 1.94 23.39 -2.82
N ALA A 230 1.39 22.54 -1.94
CA ALA A 230 0.28 21.63 -2.26
C ALA A 230 -0.97 22.39 -2.74
N TYR A 231 -1.35 23.47 -2.05
CA TYR A 231 -2.46 24.31 -2.49
C TYR A 231 -2.24 24.93 -3.87
N LEU A 232 -1.00 25.37 -4.17
CA LEU A 232 -0.67 25.88 -5.50
C LEU A 232 -0.72 24.81 -6.57
N ASP A 233 -0.31 23.58 -6.27
CA ASP A 233 -0.44 22.42 -7.15
C ASP A 233 -1.91 22.11 -7.47
N ASP A 234 -2.80 22.18 -6.47
CA ASP A 234 -4.23 22.01 -6.65
C ASP A 234 -4.83 23.11 -7.53
N LEU A 235 -4.44 24.37 -7.31
CA LEU A 235 -4.88 25.49 -8.14
C LEU A 235 -4.43 25.34 -9.60
N VAL A 236 -3.19 24.97 -9.83
CA VAL A 236 -2.67 24.73 -11.19
C VAL A 236 -3.41 23.58 -11.84
N SER A 237 -3.62 22.48 -11.13
CA SER A 237 -4.39 21.32 -11.61
C SER A 237 -5.81 21.73 -11.99
N TYR A 238 -6.46 22.53 -11.16
CA TYR A 238 -7.80 23.06 -11.42
C TYR A 238 -7.84 23.95 -12.69
N ILE A 239 -6.94 24.96 -12.76
CA ILE A 239 -6.90 25.90 -13.90
C ILE A 239 -6.63 25.16 -15.21
N VAL A 240 -5.69 24.21 -15.22
CA VAL A 240 -5.38 23.40 -16.40
C VAL A 240 -6.56 22.50 -16.75
N GLY A 241 -7.20 21.91 -15.73
CA GLY A 241 -8.40 21.08 -15.89
C GLY A 241 -9.55 21.85 -16.59
N GLU A 242 -9.83 23.09 -16.14
CA GLU A 242 -10.85 23.95 -16.78
C GLU A 242 -10.53 24.26 -18.24
N ARG A 243 -9.26 24.56 -18.56
CA ARG A 243 -8.83 24.77 -19.94
C ARG A 243 -8.96 23.52 -20.81
N LEU A 244 -8.69 22.35 -20.26
CA LEU A 244 -8.89 21.08 -20.95
C LEU A 244 -10.37 20.79 -21.18
N ASN A 245 -11.25 21.16 -20.25
CA ASN A 245 -12.69 21.07 -20.39
C ASN A 245 -13.18 21.98 -21.55
N GLU A 246 -12.69 23.23 -21.66
CA GLU A 246 -13.00 24.12 -22.79
C GLU A 246 -12.60 23.48 -24.13
N VAL A 247 -11.44 22.82 -24.22
CA VAL A 247 -11.00 22.10 -25.42
C VAL A 247 -11.91 20.92 -25.73
N GLN A 248 -12.29 20.14 -24.72
CA GLN A 248 -13.18 18.99 -24.85
C GLN A 248 -14.59 19.41 -25.36
N GLU A 249 -15.10 20.54 -24.85
CA GLU A 249 -16.41 21.08 -25.26
C GLU A 249 -16.38 21.85 -26.59
N SER A 250 -15.20 22.06 -27.16
CA SER A 250 -15.06 22.77 -28.45
C SER A 250 -15.80 22.04 -29.55
N PRO A 251 -16.24 22.76 -30.65
CA PRO A 251 -16.95 22.14 -31.76
C PRO A 251 -16.20 20.98 -32.44
N SER A 252 -14.85 21.02 -32.39
CA SER A 252 -14.00 19.99 -33.00
C SER A 252 -13.93 18.69 -32.17
N LYS A 253 -14.28 18.74 -30.87
CA LYS A 253 -14.24 17.60 -29.93
C LYS A 253 -13.02 16.69 -30.13
N PRO A 254 -11.80 17.20 -29.94
CA PRO A 254 -10.58 16.46 -30.31
C PRO A 254 -10.32 15.25 -29.44
N CYS A 255 -10.95 15.15 -28.25
CA CYS A 255 -10.84 14.05 -27.31
C CYS A 255 -12.17 13.77 -26.60
N LEU A 256 -12.33 12.56 -26.09
CA LEU A 256 -13.49 12.16 -25.28
C LEU A 256 -13.41 12.73 -23.86
N SER A 257 -12.22 12.77 -23.30
CA SER A 257 -11.94 13.38 -22.00
C SER A 257 -10.48 13.84 -21.93
N ALA A 258 -10.22 14.85 -21.12
CA ALA A 258 -8.88 15.31 -20.81
C ALA A 258 -8.84 15.78 -19.35
N SER A 259 -7.74 15.50 -18.66
CA SER A 259 -7.54 15.94 -17.27
C SER A 259 -6.06 16.22 -17.02
N ALA A 260 -5.79 17.03 -16.01
CA ALA A 260 -4.44 17.27 -15.52
C ALA A 260 -4.45 17.16 -14.00
N HIS A 261 -3.38 16.61 -13.45
CA HIS A 261 -3.22 16.46 -12.01
C HIS A 261 -1.74 16.57 -11.65
N ILE A 262 -1.45 17.33 -10.59
CA ILE A 262 -0.13 17.40 -9.98
C ILE A 262 -0.24 16.66 -8.65
N GLY A 263 0.56 15.63 -8.49
CA GLY A 263 0.51 14.81 -7.27
C GLY A 263 1.48 13.63 -7.33
N GLN A 264 1.43 12.83 -6.30
CA GLN A 264 2.21 11.59 -6.21
C GLN A 264 1.66 10.57 -7.20
N PHE A 265 2.54 9.94 -7.97
CA PHE A 265 2.15 8.91 -8.94
C PHE A 265 2.17 7.50 -8.32
N LEU A 266 3.32 7.05 -7.85
CA LEU A 266 3.47 5.79 -7.11
C LEU A 266 4.38 5.93 -5.88
N VAL A 267 5.33 6.83 -5.91
CA VAL A 267 6.32 7.10 -4.86
C VAL A 267 6.37 8.59 -4.56
#